data_c2be5a6f437bd00811f9c79e3d99faf9
#
_entry.id   c2be5a6f437bd00811f9c79e3d99faf9
#
_cell.length_a   1.000
_cell.length_b   1.000
_cell.length_c   1.000
_cell.angle_alpha   90.00
_cell.angle_beta   90.00
_cell.angle_gamma   90.00
#
_symmetry.space_group_name_H-M   'P 1'
#
loop_
_entity.id
_entity.type
_entity.pdbx_description
1 polymer ?
#
loop_
_entity_poly.entity_id
_entity_poly.type
_entity_poly.pdbx_seq_one_letter_code
_entity_poly.pdbx_strand_id
1 'polypeptide(L)'
;MSLKKTATDRKIRALTTVLALSLGLTLTQSQAATNTDASVGTSQKTSASTLSDKQQTIPLIAAFMASSDMPKLNGILNQALDAGLTISEAKEILVQLYAYVGFPKSLNALGELLKVVEARKQRGIQDAPGREPSRAIPTGDKLVAVGTANQTKISGAPVKNAVTDFAPVINQYLQAHLFGAIFERDNLNWQSRELATVGALAATPGVEAQLRSHMRASMRVGISAAQLRQVTQILAERGDKQAAERASAALIQALAATGG
;
A
#
# COMPACT_ATOMS: atom_id res chain seq x y z
N MET A 1 -9.76 24.18 57.87
CA MET A 1 -11.18 24.54 57.75
C MET A 1 -11.71 23.76 56.56
N SER A 2 -12.22 22.63 56.82
CA SER A 2 -13.61 22.14 57.00
C SER A 2 -14.33 21.99 55.67
N LEU A 3 -14.36 20.78 55.17
CA LEU A 3 -15.47 19.81 54.99
C LEU A 3 -16.73 20.32 54.29
N LYS A 4 -17.15 19.68 53.20
CA LYS A 4 -18.39 18.88 53.23
C LYS A 4 -18.55 18.03 51.94
N LYS A 5 -18.76 16.74 52.19
CA LYS A 5 -19.30 15.70 51.31
C LYS A 5 -20.81 15.96 51.11
N THR A 6 -21.36 15.53 49.97
CA THR A 6 -22.67 14.87 49.93
C THR A 6 -22.75 13.92 48.74
N ALA A 7 -22.96 12.66 49.04
CA ALA A 7 -23.42 11.59 48.14
C ALA A 7 -24.98 11.59 48.15
N THR A 8 -25.58 11.16 47.05
CA THR A 8 -26.96 10.64 47.08
C THR A 8 -27.11 9.56 46.00
N ASP A 9 -27.30 8.35 46.47
CA ASP A 9 -27.84 7.16 45.80
C ASP A 9 -29.30 7.36 45.35
N ARG A 10 -29.72 6.61 44.32
CA ARG A 10 -31.00 5.90 44.21
C ARG A 10 -31.16 5.18 42.87
N LYS A 11 -31.02 3.86 42.89
CA LYS A 11 -32.07 2.77 42.88
C LYS A 11 -32.70 2.47 41.49
N ILE A 12 -32.31 1.37 40.96
CA ILE A 12 -32.97 0.12 40.47
C ILE A 12 -34.51 0.24 40.20
N ARG A 13 -34.89 -0.18 38.96
CA ARG A 13 -36.09 -1.02 38.77
C ARG A 13 -35.94 -1.83 37.46
N ALA A 14 -35.89 -3.14 37.64
CA ALA A 14 -36.18 -4.15 36.63
C ALA A 14 -37.70 -4.27 36.45
N LEU A 15 -38.15 -4.57 35.23
CA LEU A 15 -39.44 -5.17 34.99
C LEU A 15 -39.35 -6.19 33.84
N THR A 16 -39.61 -7.41 34.20
CA THR A 16 -39.78 -8.63 33.41
C THR A 16 -41.27 -8.75 32.99
N THR A 17 -41.58 -9.21 31.77
CA THR A 17 -42.80 -9.94 31.38
C THR A 17 -42.56 -10.52 29.98
N VAL A 18 -42.35 -11.77 29.74
CA VAL A 18 -43.07 -13.05 29.69
C VAL A 18 -44.14 -13.13 28.56
N LEU A 19 -43.86 -14.04 27.64
CA LEU A 19 -44.64 -15.08 26.95
C LEU A 19 -45.77 -14.70 25.99
N ALA A 20 -45.69 -15.23 24.74
CA ALA A 20 -46.72 -16.15 24.20
C ALA A 20 -46.24 -16.84 22.91
N LEU A 21 -46.35 -18.15 22.93
CA LEU A 21 -46.23 -19.11 21.79
C LEU A 21 -47.47 -18.99 20.89
N SER A 22 -47.27 -19.19 19.57
CA SER A 22 -48.27 -19.89 18.73
C SER A 22 -47.59 -20.65 17.61
N LEU A 23 -47.75 -21.97 17.66
CA LEU A 23 -47.51 -22.94 16.61
C LEU A 23 -48.51 -22.74 15.45
N GLY A 24 -48.01 -22.91 14.21
CA GLY A 24 -48.83 -23.07 13.03
C GLY A 24 -48.05 -23.89 12.00
N LEU A 25 -48.23 -25.23 12.01
CA LEU A 25 -47.88 -26.15 10.95
C LEU A 25 -48.83 -26.00 9.78
N THR A 26 -48.33 -25.87 8.57
CA THR A 26 -49.01 -26.41 7.35
C THR A 26 -47.99 -26.94 6.39
N LEU A 27 -48.06 -28.25 6.16
CA LEU A 27 -47.47 -29.00 5.07
C LEU A 27 -48.28 -28.79 3.79
N THR A 28 -47.66 -28.55 2.66
CA THR A 28 -48.05 -29.11 1.36
C THR A 28 -46.93 -28.99 0.32
N GLN A 29 -46.48 -30.17 -0.11
CA GLN A 29 -46.23 -30.73 -1.45
C GLN A 29 -45.38 -29.98 -2.48
N SER A 30 -44.31 -30.67 -2.77
CA SER A 30 -43.62 -31.02 -4.00
C SER A 30 -44.24 -30.59 -5.35
N GLN A 31 -43.40 -29.88 -6.15
CA GLN A 31 -43.31 -30.14 -7.59
C GLN A 31 -41.91 -29.85 -8.10
N ALA A 32 -41.37 -30.85 -8.81
CA ALA A 32 -40.10 -30.77 -9.55
C ALA A 32 -40.28 -29.91 -10.80
N ALA A 33 -39.33 -29.07 -11.10
CA ALA A 33 -39.10 -28.54 -12.44
C ALA A 33 -37.60 -28.19 -12.64
N THR A 34 -36.98 -29.06 -13.40
CA THR A 34 -35.99 -28.85 -14.46
C THR A 34 -34.93 -27.76 -14.34
N ASN A 35 -33.71 -28.24 -14.44
CA ASN A 35 -32.45 -27.58 -14.76
C ASN A 35 -32.59 -26.38 -15.71
N THR A 36 -32.01 -25.26 -15.31
CA THR A 36 -31.39 -24.35 -16.25
C THR A 36 -30.06 -23.88 -15.63
N ASP A 37 -29.02 -24.09 -16.41
CA ASP A 37 -27.63 -23.71 -16.25
C ASP A 37 -27.46 -22.29 -15.66
N ALA A 38 -26.79 -22.19 -14.54
CA ALA A 38 -26.26 -20.95 -14.05
C ALA A 38 -24.74 -21.02 -14.07
N SER A 39 -24.17 -20.87 -15.26
CA SER A 39 -22.76 -20.51 -15.43
C SER A 39 -22.56 -19.00 -15.13
N VAL A 40 -22.57 -18.62 -13.87
CA VAL A 40 -22.13 -17.29 -13.43
C VAL A 40 -21.34 -17.48 -12.15
N GLY A 41 -20.04 -17.42 -12.23
CA GLY A 41 -19.25 -17.47 -10.99
C GLY A 41 -17.74 -17.71 -11.09
N THR A 42 -17.14 -17.68 -12.29
CA THR A 42 -15.70 -17.96 -12.42
C THR A 42 -14.85 -16.82 -12.97
N SER A 43 -15.45 -15.70 -13.36
CA SER A 43 -14.69 -14.59 -14.01
C SER A 43 -14.13 -13.54 -13.06
N GLN A 44 -14.54 -13.49 -11.79
CA GLN A 44 -14.06 -12.47 -10.83
C GLN A 44 -12.86 -12.91 -9.99
N LYS A 45 -12.51 -14.20 -9.95
CA LYS A 45 -11.38 -14.69 -9.14
C LYS A 45 -10.04 -14.69 -9.86
N THR A 46 -10.02 -14.62 -11.19
CA THR A 46 -8.79 -14.65 -11.99
C THR A 46 -8.17 -13.29 -12.21
N SER A 47 -8.92 -12.19 -12.18
CA SER A 47 -8.39 -10.82 -12.32
C SER A 47 -7.70 -10.31 -11.04
N ALA A 48 -7.93 -10.94 -9.88
CA ALA A 48 -7.29 -10.58 -8.61
C ALA A 48 -5.90 -11.21 -8.41
N SER A 49 -5.44 -12.09 -9.32
CA SER A 49 -4.17 -12.80 -9.18
C SER A 49 -2.97 -12.14 -9.87
N THR A 50 -3.21 -11.20 -10.78
CA THR A 50 -2.17 -10.53 -11.57
C THR A 50 -2.19 -9.02 -11.37
N LEU A 51 -1.03 -8.39 -11.55
CA LEU A 51 -0.90 -6.93 -11.59
C LEU A 51 -1.44 -6.40 -12.92
N SER A 52 -2.18 -5.28 -12.89
CA SER A 52 -2.53 -4.55 -14.11
C SER A 52 -1.28 -3.99 -14.79
N ASP A 53 -1.36 -3.67 -16.09
CA ASP A 53 -0.24 -3.07 -16.84
C ASP A 53 0.31 -1.82 -16.15
N LYS A 54 -0.57 -0.95 -15.65
CA LYS A 54 -0.19 0.21 -14.83
C LYS A 54 0.61 -0.21 -13.59
N GLN A 55 0.14 -1.20 -12.83
CA GLN A 55 0.82 -1.65 -11.62
C GLN A 55 2.18 -2.30 -11.90
N GLN A 56 2.33 -2.96 -13.04
CA GLN A 56 3.60 -3.58 -13.45
C GLN A 56 4.71 -2.55 -13.71
N THR A 57 4.37 -1.32 -14.08
CA THR A 57 5.36 -0.25 -14.31
C THR A 57 5.92 0.33 -13.02
N ILE A 58 5.16 0.30 -11.91
CA ILE A 58 5.51 0.98 -10.66
C ILE A 58 6.84 0.48 -10.07
N PRO A 59 7.05 -0.84 -9.88
CA PRO A 59 8.32 -1.34 -9.33
C PRO A 59 9.52 -1.05 -10.24
N LEU A 60 9.33 -0.95 -11.56
CA LEU A 60 10.39 -0.58 -12.50
C LEU A 60 10.76 0.91 -12.40
N ILE A 61 9.77 1.81 -12.32
CA ILE A 61 10.01 3.24 -12.07
C ILE A 61 10.85 3.41 -10.81
N ALA A 62 10.47 2.73 -9.74
CA ALA A 62 11.14 2.80 -8.45
C ALA A 62 12.56 2.21 -8.51
N ALA A 63 12.75 1.08 -9.17
CA ALA A 63 14.05 0.44 -9.32
C ALA A 63 15.04 1.32 -10.13
N PHE A 64 14.59 1.90 -11.25
CA PHE A 64 15.44 2.76 -12.07
C PHE A 64 15.75 4.10 -11.39
N MET A 65 14.82 4.66 -10.63
CA MET A 65 15.12 5.81 -9.76
C MET A 65 16.18 5.44 -8.71
N ALA A 66 16.01 4.30 -8.02
CA ALA A 66 16.93 3.86 -6.97
C ALA A 66 18.35 3.57 -7.50
N SER A 67 18.47 3.00 -8.70
CA SER A 67 19.75 2.77 -9.37
C SER A 67 20.31 4.00 -10.09
N SER A 68 19.52 5.10 -10.16
CA SER A 68 19.86 6.30 -10.95
C SER A 68 20.02 6.04 -12.46
N ASP A 69 19.35 5.03 -13.00
CA ASP A 69 19.31 4.73 -14.43
C ASP A 69 18.28 5.62 -15.14
N MET A 70 18.65 6.87 -15.39
CA MET A 70 17.74 7.86 -15.98
C MET A 70 17.26 7.50 -17.39
N PRO A 71 18.07 6.90 -18.29
CA PRO A 71 17.59 6.44 -19.60
C PRO A 71 16.46 5.40 -19.49
N LYS A 72 16.62 4.38 -18.62
CA LYS A 72 15.57 3.38 -18.41
C LYS A 72 14.37 3.98 -17.68
N LEU A 73 14.59 4.91 -16.74
CA LEU A 73 13.52 5.64 -16.08
C LEU A 73 12.67 6.42 -17.09
N ASN A 74 13.28 7.12 -18.05
CA ASN A 74 12.56 7.80 -19.13
C ASN A 74 11.67 6.84 -19.90
N GLY A 75 12.23 5.71 -20.35
CA GLY A 75 11.47 4.70 -21.09
C GLY A 75 10.27 4.15 -20.33
N ILE A 76 10.46 3.80 -19.04
CA ILE A 76 9.37 3.24 -18.24
C ILE A 76 8.32 4.28 -17.84
N LEU A 77 8.69 5.54 -17.65
CA LEU A 77 7.74 6.62 -17.42
C LEU A 77 6.81 6.83 -18.61
N ASN A 78 7.33 6.80 -19.85
CA ASN A 78 6.50 6.82 -21.06
C ASN A 78 5.51 5.65 -21.08
N GLN A 79 5.99 4.42 -20.86
CA GLN A 79 5.14 3.23 -20.83
C GLN A 79 4.09 3.27 -19.71
N ALA A 80 4.44 3.82 -18.54
CA ALA A 80 3.53 3.95 -17.42
C ALA A 80 2.38 4.92 -17.72
N LEU A 81 2.68 6.06 -18.34
CA LEU A 81 1.66 7.01 -18.76
C LEU A 81 0.76 6.39 -19.85
N ASP A 82 1.30 5.64 -20.81
CA ASP A 82 0.54 4.88 -21.80
C ASP A 82 -0.35 3.80 -21.14
N ALA A 83 0.11 3.17 -20.07
CA ALA A 83 -0.66 2.21 -19.28
C ALA A 83 -1.69 2.85 -18.32
N GLY A 84 -1.85 4.18 -18.37
CA GLY A 84 -2.84 4.92 -17.59
C GLY A 84 -2.38 5.31 -16.18
N LEU A 85 -1.06 5.32 -15.91
CA LEU A 85 -0.56 6.00 -14.72
C LEU A 85 -0.72 7.52 -14.93
N THR A 86 -1.34 8.20 -13.97
CA THR A 86 -1.52 9.65 -14.08
C THR A 86 -0.26 10.42 -13.69
N ILE A 87 -0.13 11.66 -14.14
CA ILE A 87 0.99 12.53 -13.78
C ILE A 87 1.07 12.71 -12.26
N SER A 88 -0.07 12.86 -11.57
CA SER A 88 -0.12 12.99 -10.11
C SER A 88 0.37 11.71 -9.41
N GLU A 89 -0.05 10.53 -9.86
CA GLU A 89 0.43 9.25 -9.31
C GLU A 89 1.95 9.07 -9.54
N ALA A 90 2.44 9.38 -10.74
CA ALA A 90 3.88 9.31 -11.06
C ALA A 90 4.70 10.26 -10.17
N LYS A 91 4.26 11.50 -10.01
CA LYS A 91 4.87 12.47 -9.06
C LYS A 91 4.91 11.89 -7.65
N GLU A 92 3.79 11.34 -7.18
CA GLU A 92 3.66 10.83 -5.82
C GLU A 92 4.57 9.62 -5.55
N ILE A 93 4.72 8.72 -6.52
CA ILE A 93 5.69 7.60 -6.46
C ILE A 93 7.11 8.14 -6.25
N LEU A 94 7.53 9.08 -7.10
CA LEU A 94 8.89 9.63 -7.04
C LEU A 94 9.14 10.48 -5.78
N VAL A 95 8.13 11.22 -5.33
CA VAL A 95 8.18 11.98 -4.07
C VAL A 95 8.32 11.04 -2.88
N GLN A 96 7.47 10.02 -2.74
CA GLN A 96 7.53 9.09 -1.61
C GLN A 96 8.93 8.45 -1.47
N LEU A 97 9.53 8.09 -2.60
CA LEU A 97 10.78 7.33 -2.61
C LEU A 97 11.99 8.11 -2.09
N TYR A 98 11.91 9.44 -1.92
CA TYR A 98 13.02 10.15 -1.29
C TYR A 98 13.27 9.67 0.16
N ALA A 99 12.23 9.19 0.85
CA ALA A 99 12.35 8.64 2.20
C ALA A 99 13.13 7.31 2.24
N TYR A 100 13.31 6.64 1.11
CA TYR A 100 14.00 5.35 0.99
C TYR A 100 15.37 5.46 0.29
N VAL A 101 15.51 6.36 -0.69
CA VAL A 101 16.72 6.44 -1.53
C VAL A 101 17.31 7.86 -1.59
N GLY A 102 16.78 8.80 -0.81
CA GLY A 102 17.31 10.15 -0.63
C GLY A 102 16.77 11.18 -1.63
N PHE A 103 16.81 12.44 -1.22
CA PHE A 103 16.36 13.59 -2.03
C PHE A 103 17.07 13.69 -3.40
N PRO A 104 18.39 13.50 -3.53
CA PRO A 104 19.05 13.70 -4.83
C PRO A 104 18.46 12.81 -5.92
N LYS A 105 18.22 11.53 -5.63
CA LYS A 105 17.63 10.60 -6.61
C LYS A 105 16.18 10.97 -6.94
N SER A 106 15.40 11.39 -5.93
CA SER A 106 14.01 11.83 -6.14
C SER A 106 13.95 13.08 -7.02
N LEU A 107 14.78 14.08 -6.76
CA LEU A 107 14.81 15.31 -7.55
C LEU A 107 15.21 15.04 -9.00
N ASN A 108 16.23 14.19 -9.24
CA ASN A 108 16.64 13.80 -10.58
C ASN A 108 15.51 13.06 -11.33
N ALA A 109 14.82 12.14 -10.65
CA ALA A 109 13.71 11.39 -11.23
C ALA A 109 12.49 12.28 -11.53
N LEU A 110 12.18 13.24 -10.66
CA LEU A 110 11.12 14.25 -10.91
C LEU A 110 11.49 15.15 -12.10
N GLY A 111 12.77 15.53 -12.23
CA GLY A 111 13.27 16.25 -13.39
C GLY A 111 13.13 15.44 -14.68
N GLU A 112 13.34 14.12 -14.62
CA GLU A 112 13.15 13.25 -15.77
C GLU A 112 11.66 13.08 -16.13
N LEU A 113 10.78 12.94 -15.14
CA LEU A 113 9.32 12.94 -15.36
C LEU A 113 8.84 14.23 -16.03
N LEU A 114 9.34 15.38 -15.59
CA LEU A 114 9.00 16.67 -16.21
C LEU A 114 9.38 16.68 -17.69
N LYS A 115 10.59 16.25 -18.05
CA LYS A 115 11.02 16.15 -19.47
C LYS A 115 10.13 15.21 -20.28
N VAL A 116 9.76 14.05 -19.71
CA VAL A 116 8.87 13.09 -20.37
C VAL A 116 7.51 13.73 -20.65
N VAL A 117 6.88 14.36 -19.66
CA VAL A 117 5.57 15.01 -19.80
C VAL A 117 5.62 16.15 -20.83
N GLU A 118 6.66 16.98 -20.81
CA GLU A 118 6.83 18.08 -21.76
C GLU A 118 7.02 17.54 -23.20
N ALA A 119 7.88 16.54 -23.38
CA ALA A 119 8.11 15.93 -24.69
C ALA A 119 6.86 15.24 -25.24
N ARG A 120 6.04 14.61 -24.41
CA ARG A 120 4.76 14.01 -24.79
C ARG A 120 3.76 15.09 -25.20
N LYS A 121 3.66 16.17 -24.43
CA LYS A 121 2.81 17.31 -24.76
C LYS A 121 3.19 17.96 -26.11
N GLN A 122 4.49 18.12 -26.39
CA GLN A 122 4.99 18.63 -27.67
C GLN A 122 4.60 17.74 -28.85
N ARG A 123 4.45 16.44 -28.63
CA ARG A 123 3.96 15.47 -29.63
C ARG A 123 2.43 15.42 -29.74
N GLY A 124 1.71 16.29 -29.01
CA GLY A 124 0.24 16.32 -29.00
C GLY A 124 -0.43 15.27 -28.11
N ILE A 125 0.36 14.53 -27.29
CA ILE A 125 -0.18 13.54 -26.35
C ILE A 125 -0.71 14.26 -25.11
N GLN A 126 -1.94 13.94 -24.73
CA GLN A 126 -2.59 14.50 -23.54
C GLN A 126 -2.62 13.43 -22.44
N ASP A 127 -1.65 13.47 -21.54
CA ASP A 127 -1.59 12.57 -20.38
C ASP A 127 -2.61 13.00 -19.33
N ALA A 128 -3.22 12.02 -18.66
CA ALA A 128 -4.16 12.26 -17.58
C ALA A 128 -3.44 12.95 -16.39
N PRO A 129 -3.89 14.14 -15.97
CA PRO A 129 -3.23 14.86 -14.87
C PRO A 129 -3.35 14.09 -13.53
N GLY A 130 -4.42 13.31 -13.36
CA GLY A 130 -4.77 12.70 -12.09
C GLY A 130 -5.32 13.71 -11.09
N ARG A 131 -5.73 13.23 -9.92
CA ARG A 131 -6.15 14.11 -8.83
C ARG A 131 -4.97 14.45 -7.93
N GLU A 132 -4.91 15.66 -7.46
CA GLU A 132 -3.99 16.05 -6.39
C GLU A 132 -4.53 15.54 -5.02
N PRO A 133 -3.68 15.44 -3.98
CA PRO A 133 -4.14 15.09 -2.64
C PRO A 133 -5.25 16.04 -2.17
N SER A 134 -6.34 15.47 -1.68
CA SER A 134 -7.50 16.25 -1.22
C SER A 134 -7.62 16.29 0.31
N ARG A 135 -6.99 15.33 1.00
CA ARG A 135 -7.01 15.26 2.45
C ARG A 135 -6.03 16.26 3.05
N ALA A 136 -6.50 17.06 4.03
CA ALA A 136 -5.62 17.90 4.82
C ALA A 136 -4.69 17.02 5.68
N ILE A 137 -3.40 17.29 5.59
CA ILE A 137 -2.39 16.62 6.41
C ILE A 137 -2.46 17.20 7.83
N PRO A 138 -2.66 16.37 8.88
CA PRO A 138 -2.61 16.82 10.25
C PRO A 138 -1.25 17.42 10.62
N THR A 139 -1.18 18.20 11.69
CA THR A 139 0.06 18.80 12.20
C THR A 139 0.25 18.46 13.67
N GLY A 140 1.49 18.64 14.16
CA GLY A 140 1.84 18.41 15.57
C GLY A 140 1.55 16.97 16.03
N ASP A 141 1.03 16.84 17.26
CA ASP A 141 0.77 15.53 17.86
C ASP A 141 -0.23 14.68 17.09
N LYS A 142 -1.18 15.30 16.39
CA LYS A 142 -2.15 14.59 15.54
C LYS A 142 -1.46 13.91 14.36
N LEU A 143 -0.44 14.53 13.79
CA LEU A 143 0.35 13.93 12.70
C LEU A 143 1.10 12.68 13.19
N VAL A 144 1.74 12.76 14.37
CA VAL A 144 2.43 11.62 14.98
C VAL A 144 1.45 10.50 15.29
N ALA A 145 0.27 10.81 15.84
CA ALA A 145 -0.75 9.82 16.18
C ALA A 145 -1.25 9.07 14.93
N VAL A 146 -1.57 9.79 13.86
CA VAL A 146 -1.99 9.19 12.58
C VAL A 146 -0.87 8.36 11.98
N GLY A 147 0.35 8.88 11.95
CA GLY A 147 1.50 8.13 11.41
C GLY A 147 1.82 6.89 12.24
N THR A 148 1.68 6.93 13.56
CA THR A 148 1.81 5.75 14.42
C THR A 148 0.74 4.68 14.09
N ALA A 149 -0.51 5.10 13.89
CA ALA A 149 -1.59 4.20 13.49
C ALA A 149 -1.32 3.57 12.11
N ASN A 150 -0.88 4.36 11.14
CA ASN A 150 -0.52 3.89 9.80
C ASN A 150 0.68 2.93 9.83
N GLN A 151 1.73 3.27 10.57
CA GLN A 151 2.90 2.40 10.78
C GLN A 151 2.47 1.05 11.40
N THR A 152 1.67 1.07 12.44
CA THR A 152 1.15 -0.14 13.10
C THR A 152 0.35 -1.00 12.14
N LYS A 153 -0.54 -0.38 11.37
CA LYS A 153 -1.37 -1.08 10.38
C LYS A 153 -0.52 -1.78 9.30
N ILE A 154 0.46 -1.10 8.75
CA ILE A 154 1.30 -1.64 7.68
C ILE A 154 2.32 -2.66 8.20
N SER A 155 2.82 -2.47 9.41
CA SER A 155 3.76 -3.39 10.08
C SER A 155 3.05 -4.61 10.68
N GLY A 156 1.75 -4.51 10.94
CA GLY A 156 0.93 -5.55 11.59
C GLY A 156 0.99 -5.53 13.12
N ALA A 157 1.88 -4.72 13.70
CA ALA A 157 2.02 -4.49 15.14
C ALA A 157 2.76 -3.15 15.37
N PRO A 158 2.69 -2.57 16.58
CA PRO A 158 3.54 -1.44 16.96
C PRO A 158 5.02 -1.75 16.76
N VAL A 159 5.75 -0.83 16.12
CA VAL A 159 7.17 -1.03 15.84
C VAL A 159 8.00 -0.69 17.08
N LYS A 160 8.61 -1.71 17.65
CA LYS A 160 9.55 -1.60 18.78
C LYS A 160 10.66 -2.64 18.59
N ASN A 161 11.90 -2.18 18.57
CA ASN A 161 13.09 -3.03 18.45
C ASN A 161 14.33 -2.30 18.98
N ALA A 162 15.45 -3.02 19.10
CA ALA A 162 16.68 -2.47 19.65
C ALA A 162 17.17 -1.19 18.94
N VAL A 163 16.95 -1.05 17.62
CA VAL A 163 17.35 0.15 16.87
C VAL A 163 16.47 1.34 17.23
N THR A 164 15.15 1.14 17.32
CA THR A 164 14.22 2.21 17.71
C THR A 164 14.35 2.57 19.19
N ASP A 165 14.79 1.66 20.03
CA ASP A 165 15.08 1.93 21.45
C ASP A 165 16.42 2.68 21.62
N PHE A 166 17.43 2.35 20.79
CA PHE A 166 18.73 3.02 20.78
C PHE A 166 18.69 4.43 20.21
N ALA A 167 17.92 4.63 19.12
CA ALA A 167 17.77 5.91 18.42
C ALA A 167 16.28 6.24 18.22
N PRO A 168 15.56 6.68 19.29
CA PRO A 168 14.10 6.89 19.22
C PRO A 168 13.67 7.90 18.15
N VAL A 169 14.52 8.89 17.85
CA VAL A 169 14.23 9.94 16.89
C VAL A 169 13.98 9.38 15.48
N ILE A 170 14.62 8.26 15.09
CA ILE A 170 14.37 7.67 13.76
C ILE A 170 12.93 7.15 13.65
N ASN A 171 12.39 6.56 14.73
CA ASN A 171 11.00 6.12 14.73
C ASN A 171 10.02 7.30 14.73
N GLN A 172 10.35 8.41 15.39
CA GLN A 172 9.57 9.64 15.33
C GLN A 172 9.50 10.19 13.91
N TYR A 173 10.62 10.19 13.16
CA TYR A 173 10.62 10.60 11.76
C TYR A 173 9.83 9.63 10.88
N LEU A 174 9.94 8.33 11.09
CA LEU A 174 9.10 7.35 10.39
C LEU A 174 7.61 7.63 10.65
N GLN A 175 7.21 7.84 11.89
CA GLN A 175 5.83 8.10 12.29
C GLN A 175 5.33 9.44 11.74
N ALA A 176 5.99 10.54 12.06
CA ALA A 176 5.52 11.86 11.67
C ALA A 176 5.63 12.08 10.16
N HIS A 177 6.75 11.70 9.55
CA HIS A 177 7.06 12.08 8.19
C HIS A 177 6.61 11.03 7.17
N LEU A 178 7.12 9.80 7.25
CA LEU A 178 6.78 8.78 6.26
C LEU A 178 5.32 8.33 6.40
N PHE A 179 4.96 7.79 7.56
CA PHE A 179 3.62 7.23 7.77
C PHE A 179 2.55 8.29 8.07
N GLY A 180 2.96 9.46 8.55
CA GLY A 180 2.09 10.62 8.73
C GLY A 180 1.98 11.43 7.43
N ALA A 181 2.96 12.29 7.15
CA ALA A 181 2.85 13.28 6.07
C ALA A 181 2.73 12.64 4.67
N ILE A 182 3.50 11.58 4.36
CA ILE A 182 3.48 10.96 3.02
C ILE A 182 2.29 10.01 2.86
N PHE A 183 2.07 9.09 3.80
CA PHE A 183 1.01 8.09 3.67
C PHE A 183 -0.41 8.65 3.81
N GLU A 184 -0.57 9.83 4.42
CA GLU A 184 -1.86 10.54 4.46
C GLU A 184 -2.23 11.22 3.14
N ARG A 185 -1.31 11.36 2.20
CA ARG A 185 -1.58 11.88 0.85
C ARG A 185 -2.37 10.83 0.06
N ASP A 186 -3.63 11.14 -0.20
CA ASP A 186 -4.63 10.19 -0.69
C ASP A 186 -4.68 10.05 -2.23
N ASN A 187 -3.76 10.70 -2.95
CA ASN A 187 -3.64 10.61 -4.42
C ASN A 187 -2.92 9.35 -4.92
N LEU A 188 -2.34 8.55 -4.04
CA LEU A 188 -1.75 7.24 -4.35
C LEU A 188 -2.21 6.22 -3.30
N ASN A 189 -2.73 5.09 -3.73
CA ASN A 189 -3.16 4.04 -2.78
C ASN A 189 -1.97 3.29 -2.17
N TRP A 190 -2.19 2.61 -1.05
CA TRP A 190 -1.14 1.93 -0.31
C TRP A 190 -0.52 0.75 -1.06
N GLN A 191 -1.27 0.05 -1.92
CA GLN A 191 -0.74 -1.00 -2.78
C GLN A 191 0.31 -0.44 -3.75
N SER A 192 0.01 0.66 -4.41
CA SER A 192 0.96 1.33 -5.32
C SER A 192 2.17 1.88 -4.56
N ARG A 193 1.99 2.39 -3.34
CA ARG A 193 3.10 2.81 -2.47
C ARG A 193 4.03 1.64 -2.14
N GLU A 194 3.49 0.48 -1.79
CA GLU A 194 4.30 -0.70 -1.49
C GLU A 194 4.97 -1.30 -2.73
N LEU A 195 4.30 -1.33 -3.89
CA LEU A 195 4.94 -1.73 -5.15
C LEU A 195 6.16 -0.86 -5.48
N ALA A 196 6.05 0.45 -5.27
CA ALA A 196 7.16 1.38 -5.46
C ALA A 196 8.28 1.12 -4.43
N THR A 197 7.93 0.96 -3.16
CA THR A 197 8.90 0.70 -2.10
C THR A 197 9.66 -0.61 -2.33
N VAL A 198 8.96 -1.69 -2.69
CA VAL A 198 9.59 -2.98 -3.03
C VAL A 198 10.54 -2.84 -4.21
N GLY A 199 10.14 -2.13 -5.28
CA GLY A 199 11.00 -1.89 -6.43
C GLY A 199 12.28 -1.12 -6.08
N ALA A 200 12.16 -0.05 -5.30
CA ALA A 200 13.29 0.75 -4.87
C ALA A 200 14.26 -0.02 -3.95
N LEU A 201 13.72 -0.71 -2.95
CA LEU A 201 14.53 -1.51 -2.01
C LEU A 201 15.19 -2.70 -2.72
N ALA A 202 14.52 -3.34 -3.67
CA ALA A 202 15.12 -4.40 -4.48
C ALA A 202 16.33 -3.91 -5.27
N ALA A 203 16.30 -2.68 -5.78
CA ALA A 203 17.40 -2.07 -6.50
C ALA A 203 18.50 -1.46 -5.61
N THR A 204 18.32 -1.47 -4.27
CA THR A 204 19.26 -0.91 -3.31
C THR A 204 19.93 -2.03 -2.52
N PRO A 205 21.21 -2.34 -2.74
CA PRO A 205 21.94 -3.33 -1.95
C PRO A 205 22.09 -2.91 -0.47
N GLY A 206 22.12 -3.90 0.44
CA GLY A 206 22.36 -3.68 1.88
C GLY A 206 21.12 -3.33 2.69
N VAL A 207 19.91 -3.37 2.07
CA VAL A 207 18.62 -3.10 2.75
C VAL A 207 17.67 -4.29 2.68
N GLU A 208 18.20 -5.51 2.64
CA GLU A 208 17.43 -6.74 2.45
C GLU A 208 16.45 -6.99 3.61
N ALA A 209 16.79 -6.56 4.83
CA ALA A 209 15.89 -6.66 5.98
C ALA A 209 14.64 -5.77 5.79
N GLN A 210 14.81 -4.57 5.27
CA GLN A 210 13.73 -3.65 4.95
C GLN A 210 12.90 -4.20 3.78
N LEU A 211 13.53 -4.68 2.73
CA LEU A 211 12.85 -5.31 1.59
C LEU A 211 11.94 -6.45 2.04
N ARG A 212 12.44 -7.37 2.88
CA ARG A 212 11.64 -8.44 3.47
C ARG A 212 10.45 -7.92 4.29
N SER A 213 10.65 -6.85 5.04
CA SER A 213 9.57 -6.22 5.81
C SER A 213 8.50 -5.63 4.91
N HIS A 214 8.89 -4.99 3.80
CA HIS A 214 7.97 -4.43 2.81
C HIS A 214 7.29 -5.49 1.95
N MET A 215 7.87 -6.67 1.72
CA MET A 215 7.15 -7.82 1.16
C MET A 215 5.97 -8.23 2.05
N ARG A 216 6.16 -8.26 3.38
CA ARG A 216 5.05 -8.53 4.33
C ARG A 216 4.04 -7.39 4.37
N ALA A 217 4.50 -6.14 4.39
CA ALA A 217 3.66 -4.95 4.33
C ALA A 217 2.77 -4.96 3.07
N SER A 218 3.35 -5.28 1.93
CA SER A 218 2.63 -5.44 0.65
C SER A 218 1.46 -6.43 0.76
N MET A 219 1.70 -7.58 1.39
CA MET A 219 0.62 -8.57 1.61
C MET A 219 -0.47 -8.04 2.54
N ARG A 220 -0.11 -7.28 3.57
CA ARG A 220 -1.10 -6.66 4.49
C ARG A 220 -1.95 -5.59 3.84
N VAL A 221 -1.42 -4.88 2.86
CA VAL A 221 -2.22 -3.89 2.09
C VAL A 221 -2.97 -4.52 0.92
N GLY A 222 -2.94 -5.85 0.77
CA GLY A 222 -3.77 -6.58 -0.18
C GLY A 222 -3.09 -6.98 -1.49
N ILE A 223 -1.75 -6.88 -1.58
CA ILE A 223 -1.01 -7.46 -2.70
C ILE A 223 -0.80 -8.95 -2.44
N SER A 224 -1.21 -9.80 -3.36
CA SER A 224 -1.06 -11.25 -3.19
C SER A 224 0.39 -11.73 -3.38
N ALA A 225 0.73 -12.90 -2.81
CA ALA A 225 2.01 -13.54 -3.05
C ALA A 225 2.28 -13.81 -4.55
N ALA A 226 1.22 -14.09 -5.33
CA ALA A 226 1.32 -14.27 -6.78
C ALA A 226 1.72 -12.96 -7.47
N GLN A 227 1.12 -11.83 -7.08
CA GLN A 227 1.49 -10.51 -7.59
C GLN A 227 2.92 -10.11 -7.19
N LEU A 228 3.37 -10.45 -5.98
CA LEU A 228 4.77 -10.21 -5.59
C LEU A 228 5.76 -11.09 -6.38
N ARG A 229 5.41 -12.34 -6.71
CA ARG A 229 6.21 -13.15 -7.65
C ARG A 229 6.26 -12.51 -9.03
N GLN A 230 5.15 -11.95 -9.51
CA GLN A 230 5.14 -11.19 -10.77
C GLN A 230 6.06 -9.97 -10.71
N VAL A 231 6.13 -9.24 -9.59
CA VAL A 231 7.13 -8.17 -9.40
C VAL A 231 8.55 -8.70 -9.58
N THR A 232 8.90 -9.85 -8.97
CA THR A 232 10.26 -10.42 -9.15
C THR A 232 10.55 -10.80 -10.60
N GLN A 233 9.57 -11.33 -11.33
CA GLN A 233 9.70 -11.65 -12.76
C GLN A 233 9.89 -10.39 -13.61
N ILE A 234 9.08 -9.35 -13.39
CA ILE A 234 9.18 -8.08 -14.10
C ILE A 234 10.57 -7.44 -13.89
N LEU A 235 11.09 -7.47 -12.65
CA LEU A 235 12.44 -6.99 -12.37
C LEU A 235 13.53 -7.82 -13.10
N ALA A 236 13.34 -9.14 -13.21
CA ALA A 236 14.28 -10.01 -13.93
C ALA A 236 14.30 -9.76 -15.44
N GLU A 237 13.12 -9.58 -16.04
CA GLU A 237 12.93 -9.46 -17.48
C GLU A 237 13.25 -8.05 -17.99
N ARG A 238 12.89 -7.04 -17.25
CA ARG A 238 12.86 -5.64 -17.70
C ARG A 238 13.70 -4.69 -16.83
N GLY A 239 14.08 -5.12 -15.64
CA GLY A 239 14.81 -4.35 -14.65
C GLY A 239 16.29 -4.72 -14.59
N ASP A 240 16.67 -5.24 -13.42
CA ASP A 240 18.01 -5.68 -13.09
C ASP A 240 17.97 -7.06 -12.41
N LYS A 241 18.80 -8.00 -12.86
CA LYS A 241 18.84 -9.38 -12.35
C LYS A 241 19.15 -9.44 -10.85
N GLN A 242 20.09 -8.64 -10.37
CA GLN A 242 20.45 -8.63 -8.95
C GLN A 242 19.32 -8.07 -8.10
N ALA A 243 18.57 -7.07 -8.58
CA ALA A 243 17.36 -6.58 -7.92
C ALA A 243 16.30 -7.68 -7.87
N ALA A 244 16.10 -8.42 -8.95
CA ALA A 244 15.16 -9.54 -8.99
C ALA A 244 15.54 -10.67 -8.02
N GLU A 245 16.83 -11.02 -7.93
CA GLU A 245 17.35 -12.02 -7.00
C GLU A 245 17.13 -11.60 -5.54
N ARG A 246 17.44 -10.34 -5.17
CA ARG A 246 17.16 -9.80 -3.86
C ARG A 246 15.67 -9.81 -3.52
N ALA A 247 14.83 -9.40 -4.48
CA ALA A 247 13.37 -9.41 -4.30
C ALA A 247 12.83 -10.84 -4.12
N SER A 248 13.31 -11.80 -4.90
CA SER A 248 12.90 -13.20 -4.79
C SER A 248 13.30 -13.80 -3.43
N ALA A 249 14.55 -13.60 -3.01
CA ALA A 249 15.03 -14.06 -1.71
C ALA A 249 14.22 -13.45 -0.55
N ALA A 250 13.94 -12.15 -0.60
CA ALA A 250 13.14 -11.46 0.41
C ALA A 250 11.69 -11.98 0.45
N LEU A 251 11.09 -12.27 -0.71
CA LEU A 251 9.74 -12.82 -0.79
C LEU A 251 9.67 -14.23 -0.18
N ILE A 252 10.63 -15.11 -0.51
CA ILE A 252 10.70 -16.47 0.09
C ILE A 252 10.75 -16.38 1.61
N GLN A 253 11.62 -15.52 2.15
CA GLN A 253 11.74 -15.33 3.60
C GLN A 253 10.49 -14.69 4.23
N ALA A 254 9.83 -13.78 3.51
CA ALA A 254 8.60 -13.16 3.98
C ALA A 254 7.46 -14.18 4.09
N LEU A 255 7.33 -15.09 3.11
CA LEU A 255 6.32 -16.15 3.09
C LEU A 255 6.58 -17.22 4.15
N ALA A 256 7.82 -17.61 4.37
CA ALA A 256 8.18 -18.58 5.42
C ALA A 256 7.79 -18.08 6.83
N ALA A 257 7.86 -16.77 7.07
CA ALA A 257 7.52 -16.18 8.36
C ALA A 257 5.99 -16.00 8.60
N THR A 258 5.15 -16.22 7.58
CA THR A 258 3.68 -16.10 7.70
C THR A 258 2.97 -17.45 7.80
N GLY A 259 3.68 -18.57 7.65
CA GLY A 259 3.17 -19.93 7.68
C GLY A 259 3.50 -20.71 8.96
N GLY A 260 4.01 -20.01 10.01
CA GLY A 260 4.27 -20.59 11.32
C GLY A 260 3.23 -20.20 12.37
#